data_ef4e120f8f436540f2234a5f5eba5978
#
_entry.id   ef4e120f8f436540f2234a5f5eba5978
#
_cell.length_a   1.000
_cell.length_b   1.000
_cell.length_c   1.000
_cell.angle_alpha   90.00
_cell.angle_beta   90.00
_cell.angle_gamma   90.00
#
_symmetry.space_group_name_H-M   'P 1'
#
loop_
_entity.id
_entity.type
_entity.pdbx_description
1 polymer ?
#
loop_
_entity_poly.entity_id
_entity_poly.type
_entity_poly.pdbx_seq_one_letter_code
_entity_poly.pdbx_strand_id
1 'polypeptide(L)'
;MLPFQTNAMGILNEWRPIQDSVGSWVIHGALYRHPKLKVAIVEAGSKWMTPLLDGLAEVYRKAPEAFPSDPVEMVKNRIHVSPFFEDGIDDLVNLVGVDRVLYGSDWPHPEGLAEPTFYVNALSHLSVDDQAKIMGGNLGRLVTV
;
A
#
# COMPACT_ATOMS: atom_id res chain seq x y z
N MET A 1 -2.12 -26.46 -23.85
CA MET A 1 -1.75 -25.44 -22.86
C MET A 1 -2.74 -25.58 -21.70
N LEU A 2 -2.28 -25.91 -20.50
CA LEU A 2 -3.17 -26.08 -19.37
C LEU A 2 -3.68 -24.68 -18.95
N PRO A 3 -4.99 -24.51 -18.68
CA PRO A 3 -5.57 -23.20 -18.28
C PRO A 3 -4.89 -22.58 -17.03
N PHE A 4 -4.24 -23.40 -16.24
CA PHE A 4 -3.52 -23.02 -15.04
C PHE A 4 -2.23 -22.19 -15.30
N GLN A 5 -1.61 -22.34 -16.46
CA GLN A 5 -0.30 -21.70 -16.71
C GLN A 5 -0.41 -20.19 -17.00
N THR A 6 -1.54 -19.74 -17.51
CA THR A 6 -1.77 -18.30 -17.76
C THR A 6 -2.06 -17.52 -16.49
N ASN A 7 -2.73 -18.13 -15.51
CA ASN A 7 -3.04 -17.47 -14.24
C ASN A 7 -1.83 -17.46 -13.28
N ALA A 8 -0.98 -18.49 -13.29
CA ALA A 8 0.18 -18.57 -12.39
C ALA A 8 1.17 -17.40 -12.58
N MET A 9 1.42 -16.99 -13.82
CA MET A 9 2.28 -15.83 -14.10
C MET A 9 1.62 -14.50 -13.70
N GLY A 10 0.29 -14.40 -13.78
CA GLY A 10 -0.47 -13.26 -13.27
C GLY A 10 -0.30 -13.12 -11.77
N ILE A 11 -0.59 -14.19 -11.03
CA ILE A 11 -0.45 -14.25 -9.58
C ILE A 11 1.00 -13.97 -9.13
N LEU A 12 1.99 -14.55 -9.84
CA LEU A 12 3.41 -14.34 -9.51
C LEU A 12 3.85 -12.88 -9.66
N ASN A 13 3.24 -12.14 -10.57
CA ASN A 13 3.67 -10.78 -10.91
C ASN A 13 2.59 -9.71 -10.61
N GLU A 14 1.52 -10.03 -9.91
CA GLU A 14 0.38 -9.13 -9.68
C GLU A 14 0.78 -7.81 -9.00
N TRP A 15 1.78 -7.85 -8.14
CA TRP A 15 2.29 -6.69 -7.40
C TRP A 15 3.27 -5.81 -8.20
N ARG A 16 3.88 -6.31 -9.28
CA ARG A 16 4.89 -5.57 -10.06
C ARG A 16 4.36 -4.32 -10.75
N PRO A 17 3.20 -4.34 -11.41
CA PRO A 17 2.69 -3.14 -12.08
C PRO A 17 2.48 -1.95 -11.14
N ILE A 18 2.03 -2.19 -9.91
CA ILE A 18 1.83 -1.11 -8.95
C ILE A 18 3.16 -0.62 -8.37
N GLN A 19 4.13 -1.51 -8.12
CA GLN A 19 5.48 -1.12 -7.73
C GLN A 19 6.10 -0.20 -8.78
N ASP A 20 6.04 -0.58 -10.06
CA ASP A 20 6.59 0.20 -11.17
C ASP A 20 5.86 1.55 -11.30
N SER A 21 4.54 1.59 -11.11
CA SER A 21 3.75 2.81 -11.17
C SER A 21 4.13 3.79 -10.07
N VAL A 22 4.16 3.35 -8.82
CA VAL A 22 4.53 4.20 -7.67
C VAL A 22 5.97 4.65 -7.78
N GLY A 23 6.89 3.76 -8.14
CA GLY A 23 8.28 4.09 -8.41
C GLY A 23 8.42 5.16 -9.49
N SER A 24 7.66 5.03 -10.59
CA SER A 24 7.61 6.02 -11.66
C SER A 24 7.14 7.40 -11.18
N TRP A 25 6.10 7.47 -10.35
CA TRP A 25 5.62 8.75 -9.80
C TRP A 25 6.66 9.46 -8.94
N VAL A 26 7.48 8.71 -8.22
CA VAL A 26 8.60 9.26 -7.44
C VAL A 26 9.73 9.70 -8.36
N ILE A 27 10.26 8.79 -9.19
CA ILE A 27 11.45 9.03 -10.04
C ILE A 27 11.19 10.16 -11.05
N HIS A 28 10.00 10.21 -11.66
CA HIS A 28 9.64 11.28 -12.59
C HIS A 28 9.08 12.54 -11.87
N GLY A 29 9.12 12.58 -10.55
CA GLY A 29 8.87 13.78 -9.76
C GLY A 29 7.38 14.18 -9.63
N ALA A 30 6.42 13.32 -9.96
CA ALA A 30 5.00 13.64 -9.85
C ALA A 30 4.61 14.00 -8.41
N LEU A 31 5.04 13.20 -7.44
CA LEU A 31 4.75 13.45 -6.03
C LEU A 31 5.45 14.71 -5.49
N TYR A 32 6.61 15.07 -6.03
CA TYR A 32 7.31 16.30 -5.66
C TYR A 32 6.61 17.53 -6.23
N ARG A 33 6.17 17.49 -7.50
CA ARG A 33 5.46 18.61 -8.13
C ARG A 33 4.09 18.87 -7.53
N HIS A 34 3.46 17.84 -6.96
CA HIS A 34 2.12 17.92 -6.38
C HIS A 34 2.13 17.61 -4.88
N PRO A 35 2.63 18.54 -4.02
CA PRO A 35 2.89 18.28 -2.61
C PRO A 35 1.62 17.96 -1.79
N LYS A 36 0.46 18.30 -2.27
CA LYS A 36 -0.84 17.98 -1.61
C LYS A 36 -1.44 16.66 -2.07
N LEU A 37 -0.87 16.06 -3.13
CA LEU A 37 -1.37 14.78 -3.66
C LEU A 37 -1.12 13.67 -2.64
N LYS A 38 -2.16 12.95 -2.31
CA LYS A 38 -2.15 11.67 -1.60
C LYS A 38 -2.77 10.62 -2.52
N VAL A 39 -2.29 9.41 -2.42
CA VAL A 39 -2.74 8.32 -3.29
C VAL A 39 -3.18 7.16 -2.43
N ALA A 40 -4.34 6.59 -2.72
CA ALA A 40 -4.79 5.32 -2.18
C ALA A 40 -4.54 4.22 -3.21
N ILE A 41 -3.79 3.21 -2.82
CA ILE A 41 -3.59 1.99 -3.60
C ILE A 41 -4.57 0.96 -3.05
N VAL A 42 -5.48 0.55 -3.89
CA VAL A 42 -6.50 -0.46 -3.59
C VAL A 42 -6.42 -1.59 -4.60
N GLU A 43 -6.83 -2.78 -4.21
CA GLU A 43 -6.81 -3.98 -5.07
C GLU A 43 -5.42 -4.36 -5.63
N ALA A 44 -4.37 -4.11 -4.86
CA ALA A 44 -3.00 -4.43 -5.28
C ALA A 44 -2.16 -5.02 -4.14
N GLY A 45 -2.79 -5.37 -3.02
CA GLY A 45 -2.12 -5.88 -1.83
C GLY A 45 -1.04 -4.96 -1.30
N SER A 46 -0.16 -5.49 -0.48
CA SER A 46 0.93 -4.72 0.16
C SER A 46 2.35 -5.22 -0.14
N LYS A 47 2.50 -6.39 -0.75
CA LYS A 47 3.81 -7.05 -0.99
C LYS A 47 4.79 -6.25 -1.85
N TRP A 48 4.28 -5.35 -2.68
CA TRP A 48 5.09 -4.47 -3.55
C TRP A 48 5.81 -3.36 -2.75
N MET A 49 5.35 -3.04 -1.55
CA MET A 49 5.84 -1.88 -0.79
C MET A 49 7.29 -2.06 -0.33
N THR A 50 7.61 -3.19 0.30
CA THR A 50 8.97 -3.45 0.82
C THR A 50 10.03 -3.37 -0.29
N PRO A 51 9.93 -4.11 -1.41
CA PRO A 51 10.93 -4.02 -2.46
C PRO A 51 11.00 -2.65 -3.13
N LEU A 52 9.89 -1.88 -3.18
CA LEU A 52 9.93 -0.51 -3.65
C LEU A 52 10.74 0.39 -2.72
N LEU A 53 10.47 0.35 -1.41
CA LEU A 53 11.15 1.20 -0.44
C LEU A 53 12.65 0.86 -0.35
N ASP A 54 13.00 -0.43 -0.38
CA ASP A 54 14.39 -0.88 -0.40
C ASP A 54 15.12 -0.37 -1.66
N GLY A 55 14.48 -0.50 -2.82
CA GLY A 55 15.02 0.02 -4.07
C GLY A 55 15.22 1.54 -4.07
N LEU A 56 14.24 2.29 -3.56
CA LEU A 56 14.33 3.76 -3.44
C LEU A 56 15.43 4.18 -2.46
N ALA A 57 15.56 3.48 -1.32
CA ALA A 57 16.64 3.73 -0.35
C ALA A 57 18.02 3.49 -0.97
N GLU A 58 18.17 2.40 -1.74
CA GLU A 58 19.42 2.09 -2.45
C GLU A 58 19.79 3.17 -3.47
N VAL A 59 18.83 3.60 -4.29
CA VAL A 59 19.05 4.65 -5.31
C VAL A 59 19.38 5.98 -4.64
N TYR A 60 18.63 6.35 -3.59
CA TYR A 60 18.87 7.58 -2.83
C TYR A 60 20.26 7.60 -2.17
N ARG A 61 20.70 6.48 -1.62
CA ARG A 61 22.04 6.34 -1.05
C ARG A 61 23.14 6.56 -2.09
N LYS A 62 22.91 6.16 -3.36
CA LYS A 62 23.89 6.27 -4.46
C LYS A 62 23.90 7.64 -5.14
N ALA A 63 22.76 8.29 -5.22
CA ALA A 63 22.56 9.53 -5.95
C ALA A 63 21.54 10.44 -5.22
N PRO A 64 21.86 10.94 -4.01
CA PRO A 64 20.92 11.76 -3.24
C PRO A 64 20.56 13.06 -3.94
N GLU A 65 21.46 13.60 -4.76
CA GLU A 65 21.25 14.82 -5.53
C GLU A 65 20.20 14.69 -6.65
N ALA A 66 19.82 13.46 -7.01
CA ALA A 66 18.76 13.22 -7.99
C ALA A 66 17.34 13.47 -7.42
N PHE A 67 17.22 13.66 -6.12
CA PHE A 67 15.94 13.81 -5.44
C PHE A 67 15.85 15.12 -4.67
N PRO A 68 14.72 15.84 -4.74
CA PRO A 68 14.49 17.04 -3.93
C PRO A 68 14.43 16.76 -2.41
N SER A 69 14.04 15.57 -2.02
CA SER A 69 14.00 15.06 -0.63
C SER A 69 13.99 13.53 -0.63
N ASP A 70 14.07 12.93 0.55
CA ASP A 70 14.09 11.48 0.71
C ASP A 70 12.87 10.83 0.03
N PRO A 71 13.06 9.95 -0.98
CA PRO A 71 11.99 9.31 -1.71
C PRO A 71 11.26 8.25 -0.89
N VAL A 72 11.93 7.63 0.10
CA VAL A 72 11.31 6.65 1.00
C VAL A 72 10.28 7.34 1.89
N GLU A 73 10.68 8.45 2.51
CA GLU A 73 9.78 9.26 3.33
C GLU A 73 8.64 9.88 2.47
N MET A 74 8.91 10.23 1.23
CA MET A 74 7.89 10.69 0.29
C MET A 74 6.80 9.64 0.09
N VAL A 75 7.16 8.39 -0.19
CA VAL A 75 6.21 7.28 -0.36
C VAL A 75 5.44 7.03 0.94
N LYS A 76 6.14 6.87 2.06
CA LYS A 76 5.52 6.62 3.37
C LYS A 76 4.51 7.69 3.77
N ASN A 77 4.73 8.94 3.39
CA ASN A 77 3.85 10.06 3.75
C ASN A 77 2.70 10.32 2.78
N ARG A 78 2.75 9.78 1.56
CA ARG A 78 1.80 10.11 0.49
C ARG A 78 0.96 8.94 0.02
N ILE A 79 1.45 7.72 0.19
CA ILE A 79 0.79 6.51 -0.29
C ILE A 79 0.03 5.86 0.86
N HIS A 80 -1.25 5.59 0.64
CA HIS A 80 -2.10 4.80 1.52
C HIS A 80 -2.36 3.46 0.85
N VAL A 81 -2.39 2.38 1.61
CA VAL A 81 -2.48 1.02 1.09
C VAL A 81 -3.65 0.28 1.72
N SER A 82 -4.47 -0.33 0.89
CA SER A 82 -5.43 -1.35 1.30
C SER A 82 -4.78 -2.71 1.04
N PRO A 83 -4.33 -3.43 2.09
CA PRO A 83 -3.76 -4.76 1.92
C PRO A 83 -4.85 -5.76 1.54
N PHE A 84 -4.45 -6.89 0.94
CA PHE A 84 -5.33 -8.06 0.89
C PHE A 84 -5.47 -8.65 2.29
N PHE A 85 -6.55 -9.43 2.50
CA PHE A 85 -6.77 -10.07 3.81
C PHE A 85 -5.62 -11.01 4.21
N GLU A 86 -4.98 -11.66 3.24
CA GLU A 86 -3.87 -12.59 3.42
C GLU A 86 -2.52 -11.91 3.65
N ASP A 87 -2.44 -10.60 3.43
CA ASP A 87 -1.20 -9.86 3.66
C ASP A 87 -0.98 -9.65 5.17
N GLY A 88 0.28 -9.67 5.57
CA GLY A 88 0.67 -9.40 6.96
C GLY A 88 0.43 -7.94 7.35
N ILE A 89 -0.67 -7.69 8.08
CA ILE A 89 -1.03 -6.32 8.49
C ILE A 89 0.05 -5.68 9.36
N ASP A 90 0.70 -6.46 10.23
CA ASP A 90 1.75 -5.96 11.12
C ASP A 90 2.97 -5.48 10.34
N ASP A 91 3.36 -6.22 9.30
CA ASP A 91 4.48 -5.83 8.45
C ASP A 91 4.18 -4.49 7.75
N LEU A 92 2.95 -4.32 7.24
CA LEU A 92 2.56 -3.07 6.62
C LEU A 92 2.48 -1.91 7.62
N VAL A 93 1.90 -2.12 8.81
CA VAL A 93 1.82 -1.11 9.87
C VAL A 93 3.23 -0.70 10.32
N ASN A 94 4.14 -1.64 10.51
CA ASN A 94 5.53 -1.37 10.86
C ASN A 94 6.27 -0.59 9.76
N LEU A 95 5.91 -0.83 8.50
CA LEU A 95 6.59 -0.22 7.37
C LEU A 95 6.15 1.22 7.10
N VAL A 96 4.83 1.50 7.15
CA VAL A 96 4.26 2.80 6.75
C VAL A 96 3.50 3.52 7.85
N GLY A 97 3.29 2.89 8.99
CA GLY A 97 2.48 3.41 10.09
C GLY A 97 0.98 3.20 9.91
N VAL A 98 0.27 3.10 11.02
CA VAL A 98 -1.19 2.88 11.07
C VAL A 98 -1.97 3.86 10.20
N ASP A 99 -1.57 5.14 10.18
CA ASP A 99 -2.30 6.21 9.49
C ASP A 99 -2.30 6.08 7.95
N ARG A 100 -1.54 5.14 7.39
CA ARG A 100 -1.43 4.88 5.94
C ARG A 100 -2.11 3.59 5.51
N VAL A 101 -2.63 2.82 6.45
CA VAL A 101 -3.33 1.57 6.16
C VAL A 101 -4.83 1.83 6.02
N LEU A 102 -5.42 1.30 4.97
CA LEU A 102 -6.85 1.40 4.67
C LEU A 102 -7.48 0.01 4.74
N TYR A 103 -8.67 -0.07 5.28
CA TYR A 103 -9.48 -1.27 5.14
C TYR A 103 -10.20 -1.27 3.79
N GLY A 104 -10.21 -2.43 3.12
CA GLY A 104 -11.02 -2.73 1.95
C GLY A 104 -11.76 -4.04 2.16
N SER A 105 -13.05 -4.09 1.80
CA SER A 105 -13.89 -5.28 2.01
C SER A 105 -13.68 -6.37 0.98
N ASP A 106 -13.23 -5.97 -0.20
CA ASP A 106 -13.15 -6.81 -1.40
C ASP A 106 -14.50 -7.50 -1.75
N TRP A 107 -15.58 -7.02 -1.17
CA TRP A 107 -16.91 -7.56 -1.43
C TRP A 107 -17.46 -7.08 -2.79
N PRO A 108 -18.02 -7.94 -3.65
CA PRO A 108 -18.46 -9.32 -3.40
C PRO A 108 -17.51 -10.40 -3.96
N HIS A 109 -16.21 -10.16 -4.00
CA HIS A 109 -15.25 -11.14 -4.49
C HIS A 109 -15.24 -12.41 -3.64
N PRO A 110 -15.13 -13.59 -4.26
CA PRO A 110 -15.21 -14.88 -3.54
C PRO A 110 -14.01 -15.14 -2.61
N GLU A 111 -12.87 -14.51 -2.86
CA GLU A 111 -11.67 -14.54 -2.02
C GLU A 111 -11.75 -13.60 -0.82
N GLY A 112 -12.70 -12.65 -0.82
CA GLY A 112 -12.93 -11.73 0.29
C GLY A 112 -13.52 -12.42 1.51
N LEU A 113 -13.57 -11.73 2.65
CA LEU A 113 -14.22 -12.23 3.87
C LEU A 113 -15.73 -12.33 3.67
N ALA A 114 -16.34 -13.47 4.08
CA ALA A 114 -17.78 -13.65 4.06
C ALA A 114 -18.52 -12.56 4.87
N GLU A 115 -17.90 -12.13 5.97
CA GLU A 115 -18.34 -11.01 6.80
C GLU A 115 -17.22 -9.96 6.81
N PRO A 116 -17.22 -9.01 5.88
CA PRO A 116 -16.09 -8.09 5.70
C PRO A 116 -15.70 -7.31 6.97
N THR A 117 -16.68 -6.95 7.81
CA THR A 117 -16.44 -6.24 9.07
C THR A 117 -15.63 -7.06 10.09
N PHE A 118 -15.56 -8.39 9.93
CA PHE A 118 -14.73 -9.24 10.79
C PHE A 118 -13.24 -9.07 10.56
N TYR A 119 -12.83 -8.28 9.56
CA TYR A 119 -11.45 -7.85 9.41
C TYR A 119 -10.89 -7.22 10.69
N VAL A 120 -11.74 -6.56 11.50
CA VAL A 120 -11.36 -6.00 12.80
C VAL A 120 -10.73 -7.04 13.74
N ASN A 121 -11.07 -8.32 13.60
CA ASN A 121 -10.48 -9.39 14.43
C ASN A 121 -8.99 -9.60 14.14
N ALA A 122 -8.56 -9.38 12.89
CA ALA A 122 -7.14 -9.42 12.52
C ALA A 122 -6.35 -8.25 13.15
N LEU A 123 -7.05 -7.19 13.54
CA LEU A 123 -6.47 -5.99 14.17
C LEU A 123 -6.55 -6.02 15.70
N SER A 124 -7.02 -7.11 16.32
CA SER A 124 -7.33 -7.19 17.77
C SER A 124 -6.14 -6.92 18.69
N HIS A 125 -4.92 -7.02 18.19
CA HIS A 125 -3.67 -6.72 18.91
C HIS A 125 -3.32 -5.22 18.89
N LEU A 126 -3.94 -4.43 18.02
CA LEU A 126 -3.77 -2.98 17.95
C LEU A 126 -4.68 -2.27 18.96
N SER A 127 -4.36 -1.01 19.27
CA SER A 127 -5.24 -0.18 20.08
C SER A 127 -6.61 0.04 19.42
N VAL A 128 -7.65 0.28 20.20
CA VAL A 128 -9.01 0.58 19.69
C VAL A 128 -8.99 1.77 18.72
N ASP A 129 -8.19 2.79 19.04
CA ASP A 129 -8.04 3.97 18.19
C ASP A 129 -7.39 3.62 16.85
N ASP A 130 -6.38 2.74 16.84
CA ASP A 130 -5.71 2.33 15.61
C ASP A 130 -6.59 1.40 14.77
N GLN A 131 -7.35 0.51 15.40
CA GLN A 131 -8.39 -0.25 14.71
C GLN A 131 -9.41 0.67 14.01
N ALA A 132 -9.91 1.69 14.71
CA ALA A 132 -10.86 2.65 14.16
C ALA A 132 -10.27 3.45 13.00
N LYS A 133 -8.97 3.81 13.06
CA LYS A 133 -8.27 4.46 11.94
C LYS A 133 -8.27 3.57 10.71
N ILE A 134 -7.82 2.32 10.83
CA ILE A 134 -7.73 1.38 9.72
C ILE A 134 -9.12 1.09 9.14
N MET A 135 -10.09 0.78 9.99
CA MET A 135 -11.44 0.36 9.58
C MET A 135 -12.27 1.45 8.90
N GLY A 136 -11.81 2.70 8.85
CA GLY A 136 -12.49 3.76 8.10
C GLY A 136 -11.99 5.18 8.37
N GLY A 137 -11.40 5.44 9.53
CA GLY A 137 -10.94 6.77 9.91
C GLY A 137 -9.90 7.34 8.94
N ASN A 138 -8.97 6.51 8.46
CA ASN A 138 -7.95 6.92 7.49
C ASN A 138 -8.55 7.30 6.14
N LEU A 139 -9.46 6.47 5.62
CA LEU A 139 -10.14 6.75 4.37
C LEU A 139 -11.01 8.02 4.50
N GLY A 140 -11.73 8.17 5.61
CA GLY A 140 -12.52 9.37 5.89
C GLY A 140 -11.66 10.64 5.80
N ARG A 141 -10.49 10.65 6.45
CA ARG A 141 -9.55 11.80 6.38
C ARG A 141 -8.94 12.02 4.99
N LEU A 142 -8.85 10.97 4.20
CA LEU A 142 -8.28 11.06 2.85
C LEU A 142 -9.24 11.70 1.85
N VAL A 143 -10.55 11.42 1.97
CA VAL A 143 -11.60 11.87 1.02
C VAL A 143 -12.36 13.10 1.48
N THR A 144 -12.25 13.49 2.75
CA THR A 144 -12.87 14.74 3.25
C THR A 144 -11.96 15.93 2.86
N VAL A 145 -12.49 16.82 2.04
CA VAL A 145 -11.83 18.06 1.59
C VAL A 145 -12.14 19.18 2.57
#